data_1f16052c43f138fdbc6d86756c6ac830
#
_entry.id   1f16052c43f138fdbc6d86756c6ac830
#
_cell.length_a   1.000
_cell.length_b   1.000
_cell.length_c   1.000
_cell.angle_alpha   90.00
_cell.angle_beta   90.00
_cell.angle_gamma   90.00
#
_symmetry.space_group_name_H-M   'P 1'
#
loop_
_entity.id
_entity.type
_entity.pdbx_description
1 polymer ?
#
loop_
_entity_poly.entity_id
_entity_poly.type
_entity_poly.pdbx_seq_one_letter_code
_entity_poly.pdbx_strand_id
1 'polypeptide(L)'
;MAVADETGGGRGDAPLPRWIKPTLRTIGSIAVTMLGLLFVTFIIGRVMPIDPVLSIVGERATKEMYNEVYLQLGLDQPLVVQFLYYIWDVMRGDFGTSLLNARPVAEDILRVFPATFELATFGVIIGITLGVPLGVIAAVRKGTWIDQIARVVALVGYSMPIFWLGMMGLLVFYGILGWVGGPGRVGIFYVDVVPSVTGMILIDSLLDGNMEVFKDAFSHIVL
;
A
#
# COMPACT_ATOMS: atom_id res chain seq x y z
N MET A 1 9.13 -2.12 78.26
CA MET A 1 10.12 -2.77 77.35
C MET A 1 9.42 -2.95 76.02
N ALA A 2 9.62 -1.97 75.15
CA ALA A 2 8.94 -1.87 73.86
C ALA A 2 9.83 -2.48 72.80
N VAL A 3 9.30 -3.45 72.04
CA VAL A 3 9.94 -4.01 70.85
C VAL A 3 9.40 -3.26 69.62
N ALA A 4 10.25 -2.51 68.94
CA ALA A 4 9.95 -1.87 67.70
C ALA A 4 9.97 -2.90 66.60
N ASP A 5 8.85 -3.07 65.90
CA ASP A 5 8.72 -3.87 64.67
C ASP A 5 9.06 -2.97 63.46
N GLU A 6 10.23 -3.19 62.87
CA GLU A 6 10.65 -2.54 61.62
C GLU A 6 9.99 -3.28 60.47
N THR A 7 8.84 -2.81 60.04
CA THR A 7 8.24 -3.27 58.75
C THR A 7 8.99 -2.62 57.60
N GLY A 8 9.80 -3.46 56.93
CA GLY A 8 10.53 -3.14 55.71
C GLY A 8 9.56 -2.62 54.61
N GLY A 9 9.82 -1.40 54.20
CA GLY A 9 9.13 -0.77 53.08
C GLY A 9 9.39 -1.50 51.76
N GLY A 10 8.47 -2.36 51.34
CA GLY A 10 8.42 -2.86 50.01
C GLY A 10 8.20 -1.69 49.05
N ARG A 11 9.17 -1.43 48.17
CA ARG A 11 8.97 -0.55 47.03
C ARG A 11 7.87 -1.14 46.19
N GLY A 12 6.64 -0.67 46.37
CA GLY A 12 5.52 -1.00 45.54
C GLY A 12 5.78 -0.48 44.12
N ASP A 13 6.00 -1.38 43.20
CA ASP A 13 5.97 -1.08 41.77
C ASP A 13 4.62 -0.42 41.48
N ALA A 14 4.63 0.86 41.13
CA ALA A 14 3.42 1.58 40.76
C ALA A 14 2.74 0.81 39.62
N PRO A 15 1.46 0.46 39.71
CA PRO A 15 0.77 -0.29 38.71
C PRO A 15 0.85 0.44 37.38
N LEU A 16 1.40 -0.21 36.36
CA LEU A 16 1.49 0.35 35.00
C LEU A 16 0.11 0.87 34.55
N PRO A 17 0.03 2.07 33.96
CA PRO A 17 -1.22 2.61 33.45
C PRO A 17 -1.98 1.57 32.61
N ARG A 18 -3.30 1.49 32.78
CA ARG A 18 -4.16 0.46 32.16
C ARG A 18 -4.04 0.35 30.63
N TRP A 19 -3.62 1.42 29.95
CA TRP A 19 -3.43 1.46 28.52
C TRP A 19 -2.09 0.86 28.03
N ILE A 20 -1.07 0.76 28.90
CA ILE A 20 0.27 0.26 28.50
C ILE A 20 0.20 -1.20 28.07
N LYS A 21 -0.47 -2.06 28.83
CA LYS A 21 -0.54 -3.49 28.51
C LYS A 21 -1.20 -3.78 27.14
N PRO A 22 -2.38 -3.21 26.80
CA PRO A 22 -2.97 -3.41 25.48
C PRO A 22 -2.11 -2.81 24.37
N THR A 23 -1.49 -1.65 24.60
CA THR A 23 -0.60 -1.03 23.61
C THR A 23 0.63 -1.89 23.32
N LEU A 24 1.31 -2.39 24.36
CA LEU A 24 2.45 -3.32 24.19
C LEU A 24 2.05 -4.60 23.48
N ARG A 25 0.86 -5.15 23.79
CA ARG A 25 0.34 -6.33 23.11
C ARG A 25 0.10 -6.05 21.63
N THR A 26 -0.48 -4.90 21.30
CA THR A 26 -0.73 -4.49 19.91
C THR A 26 0.58 -4.31 19.14
N ILE A 27 1.55 -3.58 19.73
CA ILE A 27 2.88 -3.38 19.12
C ILE A 27 3.58 -4.72 18.93
N GLY A 28 3.56 -5.59 19.92
CA GLY A 28 4.12 -6.94 19.82
C GLY A 28 3.47 -7.78 18.71
N SER A 29 2.14 -7.72 18.61
CA SER A 29 1.40 -8.39 17.53
C SER A 29 1.80 -7.85 16.15
N ILE A 30 1.89 -6.53 16.00
CA ILE A 30 2.33 -5.90 14.74
C ILE A 30 3.76 -6.33 14.39
N ALA A 31 4.67 -6.30 15.37
CA ALA A 31 6.07 -6.72 15.15
C ALA A 31 6.16 -8.18 14.69
N VAL A 32 5.43 -9.10 15.34
CA VAL A 32 5.40 -10.52 14.95
C VAL A 32 4.82 -10.68 13.54
N THR A 33 3.74 -9.95 13.21
CA THR A 33 3.15 -9.99 11.88
C THR A 33 4.11 -9.46 10.82
N MET A 34 4.79 -8.35 11.10
CA MET A 34 5.80 -7.78 10.20
C MET A 34 6.98 -8.73 9.98
N LEU A 35 7.51 -9.32 11.06
CA LEU A 35 8.59 -10.31 10.95
C LEU A 35 8.15 -11.54 10.14
N GLY A 36 6.95 -12.04 10.37
CA GLY A 36 6.38 -13.13 9.59
C GLY A 36 6.25 -12.79 8.10
N LEU A 37 5.77 -11.58 7.79
CA LEU A 37 5.66 -11.10 6.41
C LEU A 37 7.05 -10.99 5.76
N LEU A 38 8.02 -10.36 6.44
CA LEU A 38 9.39 -10.24 5.96
C LEU A 38 10.03 -11.62 5.72
N PHE A 39 9.78 -12.58 6.62
CA PHE A 39 10.28 -13.93 6.46
C PHE A 39 9.69 -14.62 5.22
N VAL A 40 8.37 -14.54 5.04
CA VAL A 40 7.71 -15.12 3.86
C VAL A 40 8.21 -14.46 2.58
N THR A 41 8.32 -13.14 2.55
CA THR A 41 8.83 -12.38 1.39
C THR A 41 10.28 -12.76 1.08
N PHE A 42 11.13 -12.88 2.10
CA PHE A 42 12.51 -13.33 1.97
C PHE A 42 12.59 -14.74 1.36
N ILE A 43 11.82 -15.69 1.89
CA ILE A 43 11.80 -17.06 1.36
C ILE A 43 11.31 -17.09 -0.09
N ILE A 44 10.22 -16.38 -0.41
CA ILE A 44 9.74 -16.29 -1.80
C ILE A 44 10.85 -15.76 -2.71
N GLY A 45 11.53 -14.69 -2.34
CA GLY A 45 12.63 -14.13 -3.13
C GLY A 45 13.82 -15.08 -3.33
N ARG A 46 14.00 -16.07 -2.43
CA ARG A 46 15.05 -17.10 -2.57
C ARG A 46 14.60 -18.33 -3.34
N VAL A 47 13.31 -18.66 -3.33
CA VAL A 47 12.74 -19.82 -4.04
C VAL A 47 12.40 -19.49 -5.49
N MET A 48 12.17 -18.21 -5.80
CA MET A 48 11.91 -17.79 -7.19
C MET A 48 13.09 -18.14 -8.10
N PRO A 49 12.81 -18.64 -9.30
CA PRO A 49 13.84 -19.03 -10.29
C PRO A 49 14.50 -17.82 -10.96
N ILE A 50 14.47 -16.65 -10.36
CA ILE A 50 15.09 -15.42 -10.86
C ILE A 50 16.37 -15.20 -10.06
N ASP A 51 17.50 -15.19 -10.78
CA ASP A 51 18.80 -14.91 -10.18
C ASP A 51 18.93 -13.40 -9.90
N PRO A 52 19.02 -12.98 -8.62
CA PRO A 52 19.12 -11.58 -8.28
C PRO A 52 20.43 -10.94 -8.78
N VAL A 53 21.50 -11.73 -8.94
CA VAL A 53 22.77 -11.24 -9.47
C VAL A 53 22.61 -10.89 -10.94
N LEU A 54 22.01 -11.79 -11.73
CA LEU A 54 21.78 -11.55 -13.16
C LEU A 54 20.82 -10.38 -13.40
N SER A 55 19.89 -10.14 -12.49
CA SER A 55 18.99 -8.98 -12.57
C SER A 55 19.72 -7.64 -12.44
N ILE A 56 20.85 -7.62 -11.74
CA ILE A 56 21.69 -6.43 -11.52
C ILE A 56 22.74 -6.27 -12.62
N VAL A 57 23.49 -7.33 -12.90
CA VAL A 57 24.63 -7.27 -13.82
C VAL A 57 24.27 -7.60 -15.27
N GLY A 58 23.06 -8.16 -15.51
CA GLY A 58 22.59 -8.58 -16.82
C GLY A 58 23.12 -9.94 -17.24
N GLU A 59 22.48 -10.54 -18.25
CA GLU A 59 22.79 -11.90 -18.74
C GLU A 59 24.18 -12.02 -19.42
N ARG A 60 24.78 -10.89 -19.79
CA ARG A 60 26.10 -10.85 -20.47
C ARG A 60 27.26 -10.57 -19.53
N ALA A 61 27.05 -10.61 -18.22
CA ALA A 61 28.09 -10.36 -17.22
C ALA A 61 29.20 -11.42 -17.31
N THR A 62 30.42 -10.99 -17.01
CA THR A 62 31.55 -11.91 -16.84
C THR A 62 31.42 -12.68 -15.53
N LYS A 63 32.07 -13.83 -15.44
CA LYS A 63 32.06 -14.62 -14.19
C LYS A 63 32.63 -13.86 -12.99
N GLU A 64 33.61 -13.01 -13.25
CA GLU A 64 34.24 -12.16 -12.21
C GLU A 64 33.22 -11.16 -11.66
N MET A 65 32.50 -10.44 -12.54
CA MET A 65 31.47 -9.48 -12.16
C MET A 65 30.30 -10.17 -11.43
N TYR A 66 29.89 -11.35 -11.91
CA TYR A 66 28.88 -12.15 -11.23
C TYR A 66 29.30 -12.52 -9.81
N ASN A 67 30.52 -13.05 -9.63
CA ASN A 67 31.01 -13.45 -8.32
C ASN A 67 31.19 -12.25 -7.36
N GLU A 68 31.60 -11.11 -7.87
CA GLU A 68 31.74 -9.91 -7.06
C GLU A 68 30.37 -9.48 -6.49
N VAL A 69 29.35 -9.37 -7.33
CA VAL A 69 27.99 -9.00 -6.89
C VAL A 69 27.38 -10.09 -6.02
N TYR A 70 27.63 -11.38 -6.31
CA TYR A 70 27.18 -12.50 -5.49
C TYR A 70 27.67 -12.39 -4.05
N LEU A 71 28.96 -12.04 -3.86
CA LEU A 71 29.55 -11.81 -2.55
C LEU A 71 29.07 -10.52 -1.90
N GLN A 72 28.92 -9.44 -2.67
CA GLN A 72 28.37 -8.16 -2.17
C GLN A 72 26.96 -8.31 -1.63
N LEU A 73 26.13 -9.15 -2.26
CA LEU A 73 24.78 -9.47 -1.81
C LEU A 73 24.75 -10.48 -0.64
N GLY A 74 25.91 -10.98 -0.20
CA GLY A 74 26.02 -11.96 0.88
C GLY A 74 25.33 -13.29 0.58
N LEU A 75 25.23 -13.68 -0.70
CA LEU A 75 24.56 -14.90 -1.11
C LEU A 75 25.36 -16.17 -0.77
N ASP A 76 26.64 -16.02 -0.43
CA ASP A 76 27.51 -17.06 0.10
C ASP A 76 27.23 -17.41 1.56
N GLN A 77 26.51 -16.53 2.30
CA GLN A 77 26.25 -16.70 3.72
C GLN A 77 25.09 -17.69 3.98
N PRO A 78 25.03 -18.31 5.19
CA PRO A 78 23.87 -19.11 5.59
C PRO A 78 22.56 -18.30 5.54
N LEU A 79 21.45 -18.94 5.17
CA LEU A 79 20.13 -18.28 5.00
C LEU A 79 19.68 -17.47 6.22
N VAL A 80 20.01 -17.94 7.44
CA VAL A 80 19.68 -17.22 8.68
C VAL A 80 20.42 -15.89 8.74
N VAL A 81 21.70 -15.86 8.35
CA VAL A 81 22.51 -14.64 8.33
C VAL A 81 22.00 -13.68 7.26
N GLN A 82 21.68 -14.18 6.06
CA GLN A 82 21.09 -13.38 5.00
C GLN A 82 19.76 -12.75 5.43
N PHE A 83 18.92 -13.50 6.17
CA PHE A 83 17.65 -12.97 6.69
C PHE A 83 17.86 -11.87 7.74
N LEU A 84 18.86 -12.00 8.62
CA LEU A 84 19.20 -10.96 9.60
C LEU A 84 19.70 -9.68 8.92
N TYR A 85 20.53 -9.79 7.89
CA TYR A 85 20.93 -8.63 7.07
C TYR A 85 19.74 -8.01 6.39
N TYR A 86 18.86 -8.80 5.78
CA TYR A 86 17.63 -8.30 5.15
C TYR A 86 16.74 -7.49 6.12
N ILE A 87 16.53 -8.01 7.36
CA ILE A 87 15.80 -7.25 8.38
C ILE A 87 16.51 -5.95 8.72
N TRP A 88 17.82 -5.98 8.85
CA TRP A 88 18.61 -4.81 9.20
C TRP A 88 18.56 -3.73 8.12
N ASP A 89 18.63 -4.11 6.86
CA ASP A 89 18.52 -3.21 5.71
C ASP A 89 17.12 -2.59 5.62
N VAL A 90 16.06 -3.40 5.78
CA VAL A 90 14.68 -2.92 5.85
C VAL A 90 14.48 -1.91 7.00
N MET A 91 15.06 -2.15 8.17
CA MET A 91 15.00 -1.20 9.30
C MET A 91 15.72 0.12 9.03
N ARG A 92 16.68 0.14 8.12
CA ARG A 92 17.37 1.35 7.64
C ARG A 92 16.65 2.04 6.47
N GLY A 93 15.55 1.45 5.97
CA GLY A 93 14.81 1.95 4.82
C GLY A 93 15.37 1.50 3.48
N ASP A 94 16.31 0.57 3.49
CA ASP A 94 16.78 -0.10 2.28
C ASP A 94 15.93 -1.35 2.03
N PHE A 95 15.03 -1.25 1.07
CA PHE A 95 14.16 -2.36 0.64
C PHE A 95 14.76 -3.17 -0.51
N GLY A 96 16.03 -2.92 -0.84
CA GLY A 96 16.73 -3.56 -1.93
C GLY A 96 16.33 -3.04 -3.31
N THR A 97 16.74 -3.77 -4.34
CA THR A 97 16.44 -3.47 -5.73
C THR A 97 15.37 -4.39 -6.29
N SER A 98 14.48 -3.82 -7.10
CA SER A 98 13.44 -4.55 -7.79
C SER A 98 14.04 -5.49 -8.85
N LEU A 99 13.66 -6.76 -8.81
CA LEU A 99 14.08 -7.76 -9.80
C LEU A 99 13.51 -7.51 -11.21
N LEU A 100 12.48 -6.66 -11.33
CA LEU A 100 11.81 -6.40 -12.61
C LEU A 100 12.44 -5.25 -13.39
N ASN A 101 12.93 -4.22 -12.70
CA ASN A 101 13.38 -2.98 -13.34
C ASN A 101 14.76 -2.52 -12.85
N ALA A 102 15.42 -3.28 -11.97
CA ALA A 102 16.72 -3.00 -11.35
C ALA A 102 16.80 -1.61 -10.66
N ARG A 103 15.67 -1.06 -10.20
CA ARG A 103 15.60 0.20 -9.45
C ARG A 103 15.48 -0.05 -7.96
N PRO A 104 15.92 0.89 -7.10
CA PRO A 104 15.64 0.83 -5.68
C PRO A 104 14.14 0.76 -5.41
N VAL A 105 13.69 -0.22 -4.62
CA VAL A 105 12.26 -0.41 -4.30
C VAL A 105 11.68 0.83 -3.60
N ALA A 106 12.49 1.51 -2.77
CA ALA A 106 12.08 2.75 -2.11
C ALA A 106 11.67 3.84 -3.11
N GLU A 107 12.41 4.01 -4.21
CA GLU A 107 12.08 4.98 -5.26
C GLU A 107 10.78 4.61 -5.99
N ASP A 108 10.61 3.33 -6.31
CA ASP A 108 9.36 2.86 -6.93
C ASP A 108 8.15 3.09 -6.03
N ILE A 109 8.28 2.83 -4.72
CA ILE A 109 7.22 3.11 -3.75
C ILE A 109 6.90 4.61 -3.72
N LEU A 110 7.90 5.47 -3.58
CA LEU A 110 7.70 6.93 -3.53
C LEU A 110 7.05 7.47 -4.80
N ARG A 111 7.33 6.87 -5.95
CA ARG A 111 6.75 7.25 -7.23
C ARG A 111 5.29 6.80 -7.38
N VAL A 112 4.96 5.59 -6.91
CA VAL A 112 3.63 4.99 -7.13
C VAL A 112 2.66 5.31 -6.00
N PHE A 113 3.16 5.47 -4.77
CA PHE A 113 2.35 5.69 -3.59
C PHE A 113 1.43 6.92 -3.69
N PRO A 114 1.90 8.11 -4.15
CA PRO A 114 1.03 9.27 -4.25
C PRO A 114 -0.17 9.04 -5.17
N ALA A 115 0.04 8.34 -6.30
CA ALA A 115 -1.03 8.01 -7.23
C ALA A 115 -2.08 7.08 -6.60
N THR A 116 -1.63 6.06 -5.89
CA THR A 116 -2.50 5.12 -5.17
C THR A 116 -3.26 5.83 -4.05
N PHE A 117 -2.59 6.72 -3.32
CA PHE A 117 -3.19 7.51 -2.25
C PHE A 117 -4.25 8.48 -2.78
N GLU A 118 -3.98 9.14 -3.90
CA GLU A 118 -4.93 10.01 -4.60
C GLU A 118 -6.20 9.23 -4.98
N LEU A 119 -6.05 8.10 -5.68
CA LEU A 119 -7.18 7.25 -6.08
C LEU A 119 -7.98 6.74 -4.87
N ALA A 120 -7.29 6.23 -3.84
CA ALA A 120 -7.92 5.74 -2.62
C ALA A 120 -8.71 6.84 -1.90
N THR A 121 -8.16 8.05 -1.83
CA THR A 121 -8.82 9.21 -1.21
C THR A 121 -10.11 9.55 -1.94
N PHE A 122 -10.08 9.63 -3.27
CA PHE A 122 -11.29 9.87 -4.07
C PHE A 122 -12.30 8.74 -3.92
N GLY A 123 -11.87 7.48 -3.97
CA GLY A 123 -12.74 6.33 -3.75
C GLY A 123 -13.45 6.37 -2.38
N VAL A 124 -12.73 6.73 -1.31
CA VAL A 124 -13.29 6.88 0.04
C VAL A 124 -14.27 8.06 0.09
N ILE A 125 -13.94 9.22 -0.48
CA ILE A 125 -14.83 10.39 -0.52
C ILE A 125 -16.14 10.03 -1.23
N ILE A 126 -16.06 9.43 -2.42
CA ILE A 126 -17.24 9.00 -3.18
C ILE A 126 -18.04 7.96 -2.38
N GLY A 127 -17.36 6.96 -1.83
CA GLY A 127 -17.98 5.91 -1.03
C GLY A 127 -18.73 6.45 0.19
N ILE A 128 -18.18 7.40 0.92
CA ILE A 128 -18.84 8.04 2.07
C ILE A 128 -19.97 8.94 1.59
N THR A 129 -19.73 9.78 0.58
CA THR A 129 -20.71 10.78 0.11
C THR A 129 -21.94 10.14 -0.47
N LEU A 130 -21.82 9.02 -1.17
CA LEU A 130 -22.95 8.29 -1.75
C LEU A 130 -23.44 7.18 -0.83
N GLY A 131 -22.56 6.40 -0.24
CA GLY A 131 -22.92 5.21 0.53
C GLY A 131 -23.62 5.53 1.83
N VAL A 132 -23.13 6.53 2.59
CA VAL A 132 -23.75 6.88 3.88
C VAL A 132 -25.17 7.42 3.69
N PRO A 133 -25.47 8.40 2.82
CA PRO A 133 -26.84 8.86 2.60
C PRO A 133 -27.77 7.75 2.08
N LEU A 134 -27.30 6.93 1.13
CA LEU A 134 -28.10 5.82 0.62
C LEU A 134 -28.40 4.78 1.72
N GLY A 135 -27.43 4.47 2.57
CA GLY A 135 -27.60 3.59 3.72
C GLY A 135 -28.61 4.15 4.74
N VAL A 136 -28.53 5.45 5.04
CA VAL A 136 -29.47 6.13 5.94
C VAL A 136 -30.89 6.11 5.35
N ILE A 137 -31.06 6.44 4.07
CA ILE A 137 -32.37 6.42 3.40
C ILE A 137 -32.98 5.01 3.45
N ALA A 138 -32.18 3.98 3.15
CA ALA A 138 -32.62 2.60 3.23
C ALA A 138 -33.04 2.20 4.65
N ALA A 139 -32.28 2.60 5.66
CA ALA A 139 -32.56 2.31 7.07
C ALA A 139 -33.83 2.99 7.56
N VAL A 140 -34.04 4.28 7.23
CA VAL A 140 -35.24 5.04 7.60
C VAL A 140 -36.50 4.48 6.90
N ARG A 141 -36.35 3.98 5.68
CA ARG A 141 -37.45 3.41 4.89
C ARG A 141 -37.45 1.88 4.90
N LYS A 142 -37.05 1.28 5.99
CA LYS A 142 -37.00 -0.18 6.17
C LYS A 142 -38.31 -0.85 5.81
N GLY A 143 -38.25 -1.92 5.03
CA GLY A 143 -39.43 -2.70 4.57
C GLY A 143 -40.13 -2.11 3.36
N THR A 144 -39.75 -0.96 2.84
CA THR A 144 -40.25 -0.37 1.61
C THR A 144 -39.50 -0.88 0.37
N TRP A 145 -40.04 -0.57 -0.83
CA TRP A 145 -39.34 -0.89 -2.09
C TRP A 145 -37.95 -0.25 -2.21
N ILE A 146 -37.75 0.92 -1.57
CA ILE A 146 -36.45 1.62 -1.55
C ILE A 146 -35.38 0.78 -0.78
N ASP A 147 -35.75 0.26 0.39
CA ASP A 147 -34.87 -0.64 1.16
C ASP A 147 -34.57 -1.92 0.34
N GLN A 148 -35.57 -2.46 -0.35
CA GLN A 148 -35.35 -3.66 -1.17
C GLN A 148 -34.40 -3.40 -2.34
N ILE A 149 -34.56 -2.29 -3.07
CA ILE A 149 -33.65 -1.91 -4.16
C ILE A 149 -32.24 -1.69 -3.62
N ALA A 150 -32.07 -0.91 -2.54
CA ALA A 150 -30.77 -0.65 -1.95
C ALA A 150 -30.06 -1.97 -1.56
N ARG A 151 -30.80 -2.93 -1.03
CA ARG A 151 -30.32 -4.27 -0.67
C ARG A 151 -29.87 -5.08 -1.88
N VAL A 152 -30.66 -5.07 -2.96
CA VAL A 152 -30.33 -5.77 -4.20
C VAL A 152 -29.08 -5.15 -4.84
N VAL A 153 -29.01 -3.82 -4.93
CA VAL A 153 -27.84 -3.11 -5.47
C VAL A 153 -26.58 -3.42 -4.67
N ALA A 154 -26.66 -3.37 -3.33
CA ALA A 154 -25.54 -3.70 -2.46
C ALA A 154 -25.10 -5.17 -2.62
N LEU A 155 -26.06 -6.10 -2.71
CA LEU A 155 -25.75 -7.52 -2.88
C LEU A 155 -25.09 -7.79 -4.23
N VAL A 156 -25.62 -7.21 -5.31
CA VAL A 156 -25.06 -7.34 -6.66
C VAL A 156 -23.63 -6.75 -6.69
N GLY A 157 -23.45 -5.53 -6.18
CA GLY A 157 -22.13 -4.88 -6.15
C GLY A 157 -21.11 -5.66 -5.33
N TYR A 158 -21.51 -6.22 -4.18
CA TYR A 158 -20.63 -7.03 -3.34
C TYR A 158 -20.30 -8.40 -3.96
N SER A 159 -21.21 -8.98 -4.74
CA SER A 159 -21.06 -10.30 -5.36
C SER A 159 -20.15 -10.29 -6.59
N MET A 160 -19.95 -9.12 -7.19
CA MET A 160 -19.13 -9.00 -8.40
C MET A 160 -17.64 -8.81 -8.04
N PRO A 161 -16.71 -9.51 -8.73
CA PRO A 161 -15.29 -9.25 -8.55
C PRO A 161 -14.93 -7.82 -8.94
N ILE A 162 -14.14 -7.13 -8.12
CA ILE A 162 -13.77 -5.70 -8.32
C ILE A 162 -13.12 -5.48 -9.68
N PHE A 163 -12.23 -6.38 -10.12
CA PHE A 163 -11.57 -6.27 -11.43
C PHE A 163 -12.59 -6.34 -12.58
N TRP A 164 -13.63 -7.17 -12.45
CA TRP A 164 -14.68 -7.29 -13.46
C TRP A 164 -15.51 -6.02 -13.54
N LEU A 165 -15.89 -5.44 -12.38
CA LEU A 165 -16.58 -4.15 -12.32
C LEU A 165 -15.75 -3.03 -12.96
N GLY A 166 -14.45 -2.97 -12.68
CA GLY A 166 -13.54 -2.00 -13.31
C GLY A 166 -13.46 -2.18 -14.82
N MET A 167 -13.32 -3.40 -15.31
CA MET A 167 -13.27 -3.68 -16.77
C MET A 167 -14.60 -3.34 -17.46
N MET A 168 -15.73 -3.69 -16.85
CA MET A 168 -17.05 -3.35 -17.38
C MET A 168 -17.29 -1.84 -17.35
N GLY A 169 -16.86 -1.17 -16.28
CA GLY A 169 -16.90 0.29 -16.18
C GLY A 169 -16.10 0.95 -17.31
N LEU A 170 -14.86 0.54 -17.55
CA LEU A 170 -14.05 1.03 -18.67
C LEU A 170 -14.73 0.76 -20.03
N LEU A 171 -15.24 -0.46 -20.23
CA LEU A 171 -15.92 -0.78 -21.49
C LEU A 171 -17.13 0.11 -21.74
N VAL A 172 -17.98 0.30 -20.73
CA VAL A 172 -19.23 1.06 -20.89
C VAL A 172 -18.96 2.57 -20.90
N PHE A 173 -18.29 3.11 -19.88
CA PHE A 173 -18.17 4.55 -19.71
C PHE A 173 -17.09 5.18 -20.59
N TYR A 174 -15.97 4.50 -20.79
CA TYR A 174 -14.93 4.95 -21.71
C TYR A 174 -15.17 4.46 -23.14
N GLY A 175 -15.31 3.14 -23.37
CA GLY A 175 -15.30 2.58 -24.71
C GLY A 175 -16.59 2.83 -25.51
N ILE A 176 -17.77 2.79 -24.87
CA ILE A 176 -19.07 2.94 -25.55
C ILE A 176 -19.59 4.36 -25.43
N LEU A 177 -19.60 4.94 -24.22
CA LEU A 177 -20.21 6.23 -23.95
C LEU A 177 -19.25 7.41 -24.12
N GLY A 178 -17.93 7.19 -23.98
CA GLY A 178 -16.94 8.26 -24.04
C GLY A 178 -17.10 9.32 -22.94
N TRP A 179 -17.63 8.96 -21.77
CA TRP A 179 -17.93 9.90 -20.69
C TRP A 179 -16.74 10.14 -19.75
N VAL A 180 -15.81 9.19 -19.68
CA VAL A 180 -14.68 9.22 -18.78
C VAL A 180 -13.39 9.01 -19.55
N GLY A 181 -12.26 9.31 -18.90
CA GLY A 181 -10.93 9.02 -19.44
C GLY A 181 -10.65 7.52 -19.53
N GLY A 182 -9.69 7.16 -20.37
CA GLY A 182 -9.25 5.78 -20.57
C GLY A 182 -8.39 5.23 -19.43
N PRO A 183 -7.75 4.08 -19.63
CA PRO A 183 -6.83 3.53 -18.65
C PRO A 183 -5.62 4.43 -18.46
N GLY A 184 -5.19 4.61 -17.22
CA GLY A 184 -4.07 5.50 -16.85
C GLY A 184 -4.51 6.65 -15.96
N ARG A 185 -3.60 7.58 -15.67
CA ARG A 185 -3.86 8.73 -14.80
C ARG A 185 -4.29 9.97 -15.58
N VAL A 186 -3.82 10.07 -16.81
CA VAL A 186 -4.07 11.17 -17.75
C VAL A 186 -4.00 10.65 -19.17
N GLY A 187 -4.57 11.38 -20.12
CA GLY A 187 -4.40 11.12 -21.55
C GLY A 187 -2.94 11.22 -21.97
N ILE A 188 -2.58 10.48 -23.01
CA ILE A 188 -1.17 10.36 -23.48
C ILE A 188 -0.55 11.74 -23.82
N PHE A 189 -1.35 12.72 -24.22
CA PHE A 189 -0.90 14.07 -24.56
C PHE A 189 -0.57 14.92 -23.33
N TYR A 190 -0.99 14.51 -22.14
CA TYR A 190 -0.81 15.24 -20.88
C TYR A 190 0.21 14.57 -19.95
N VAL A 191 0.84 13.49 -20.40
CA VAL A 191 1.92 12.83 -19.65
C VAL A 191 3.11 13.79 -19.56
N ASP A 192 3.63 13.97 -18.35
CA ASP A 192 4.79 14.85 -18.05
C ASP A 192 4.61 16.34 -18.42
N VAL A 193 3.39 16.80 -18.70
CA VAL A 193 3.12 18.24 -18.99
C VAL A 193 3.20 19.08 -17.72
N VAL A 194 2.77 18.53 -16.59
CA VAL A 194 2.80 19.20 -15.28
C VAL A 194 3.96 18.65 -14.44
N PRO A 195 4.76 19.53 -13.80
CA PRO A 195 5.84 19.08 -12.93
C PRO A 195 5.29 18.32 -11.72
N SER A 196 5.88 17.15 -11.42
CA SER A 196 5.49 16.33 -10.27
C SER A 196 6.07 16.92 -8.99
N VAL A 197 5.26 17.64 -8.22
CA VAL A 197 5.63 18.24 -6.93
C VAL A 197 5.21 17.32 -5.77
N THR A 198 3.95 16.90 -5.78
CA THR A 198 3.39 16.00 -4.76
C THR A 198 3.29 14.55 -5.24
N GLY A 199 3.37 14.34 -6.56
CA GLY A 199 3.11 13.06 -7.22
C GLY A 199 1.62 12.73 -7.37
N MET A 200 0.73 13.61 -6.87
CA MET A 200 -0.72 13.54 -7.05
C MET A 200 -1.12 14.46 -8.21
N ILE A 201 -1.52 13.89 -9.35
CA ILE A 201 -1.70 14.65 -10.59
C ILE A 201 -2.78 15.73 -10.50
N LEU A 202 -3.85 15.49 -9.74
CA LEU A 202 -4.90 16.49 -9.54
C LEU A 202 -4.39 17.69 -8.73
N ILE A 203 -3.58 17.44 -7.71
CA ILE A 203 -3.01 18.50 -6.89
C ILE A 203 -1.94 19.25 -7.69
N ASP A 204 -1.05 18.51 -8.36
CA ASP A 204 0.05 19.09 -9.12
C ASP A 204 -0.48 19.93 -10.28
N SER A 205 -1.55 19.52 -10.97
CA SER A 205 -2.17 20.30 -12.03
C SER A 205 -2.86 21.58 -11.52
N LEU A 206 -3.41 21.56 -10.31
CA LEU A 206 -3.96 22.75 -9.66
C LEU A 206 -2.84 23.73 -9.24
N LEU A 207 -1.74 23.22 -8.71
CA LEU A 207 -0.58 24.01 -8.31
C LEU A 207 0.08 24.70 -9.51
N ASP A 208 0.14 24.01 -10.65
CA ASP A 208 0.64 24.54 -11.91
C ASP A 208 -0.36 25.48 -12.62
N GLY A 209 -1.62 25.52 -12.18
CA GLY A 209 -2.69 26.28 -12.80
C GLY A 209 -3.18 25.69 -14.13
N ASN A 210 -2.79 24.47 -14.46
CA ASN A 210 -3.14 23.80 -15.71
C ASN A 210 -4.50 23.09 -15.61
N MET A 211 -5.55 23.84 -15.92
CA MET A 211 -6.92 23.36 -15.81
C MET A 211 -7.30 22.31 -16.88
N GLU A 212 -6.54 22.23 -17.97
CA GLU A 212 -6.76 21.20 -19.00
C GLU A 212 -6.31 19.84 -18.48
N VAL A 213 -5.09 19.76 -17.93
CA VAL A 213 -4.57 18.55 -17.31
C VAL A 213 -5.43 18.14 -16.12
N PHE A 214 -5.88 19.11 -15.30
CA PHE A 214 -6.79 18.82 -14.18
C PHE A 214 -8.08 18.14 -14.62
N LYS A 215 -8.74 18.68 -15.65
CA LYS A 215 -10.01 18.11 -16.17
C LYS A 215 -9.80 16.73 -16.76
N ASP A 216 -8.72 16.54 -17.49
CA ASP A 216 -8.36 15.25 -18.07
C ASP A 216 -8.08 14.22 -16.96
N ALA A 217 -7.22 14.54 -16.00
CA ALA A 217 -6.92 13.69 -14.85
C ALA A 217 -8.18 13.35 -14.03
N PHE A 218 -9.06 14.34 -13.81
CA PHE A 218 -10.32 14.13 -13.11
C PHE A 218 -11.23 13.15 -13.87
N SER A 219 -11.27 13.21 -15.20
CA SER A 219 -12.03 12.27 -16.02
C SER A 219 -11.52 10.82 -15.90
N HIS A 220 -10.23 10.63 -15.63
CA HIS A 220 -9.61 9.31 -15.45
C HIS A 220 -9.83 8.73 -14.05
N ILE A 221 -9.91 9.58 -13.02
CA ILE A 221 -10.02 9.11 -11.62
C ILE A 221 -11.44 8.76 -11.21
N VAL A 222 -12.45 9.22 -11.96
CA VAL A 222 -13.88 8.98 -11.67
C VAL A 222 -14.26 7.51 -11.79
N LEU A 223 -13.55 6.73 -12.55
CA LEU A 223 -13.77 5.31 -12.76
C LEU A 223 -12.78 4.46 -11.97
#